data_ae693fe1e2ad71fcefc466f08f73ea33
#
_entry.id   ae693fe1e2ad71fcefc466f08f73ea33
#
_cell.length_a   1.000
_cell.length_b   1.000
_cell.length_c   1.000
_cell.angle_alpha   90.00
_cell.angle_beta   90.00
_cell.angle_gamma   90.00
#
_symmetry.space_group_name_H-M   'P 1'
#
loop_
_entity.id
_entity.type
_entity.pdbx_description
1 polymer ?
#
loop_
_entity_poly.entity_id
_entity_poly.type
_entity_poly.pdbx_seq_one_letter_code
_entity_poly.pdbx_strand_id
1 'polypeptide(L)'
;MTAGLVAVTASPADTASSGNVVSVALVEWKLMPGQVTVRAGRVSFVVRNDGTMVHEFVVLRSDRHHHSLKVKGGRAVESGRLARIARIPRGTAKRLTLRVPPGRYVLLCNLLGHYQAGQFASLRAR
;
A
#
# COMPACT_ATOMS: atom_id res chain seq x y z
N MET A 1 5.96 -14.46 34.91
CA MET A 1 5.53 -14.52 34.37
C MET A 1 5.36 -14.42 33.68
N THR A 2 5.66 -14.17 33.70
CA THR A 2 5.41 -14.09 33.12
C THR A 2 5.17 -13.97 32.22
N ALA A 3 5.06 -13.73 32.20
CA ALA A 3 4.76 -13.74 31.43
C ALA A 3 4.71 -13.42 30.57
N GLY A 4 4.85 -13.24 30.62
CA GLY A 4 4.74 -13.01 29.86
C GLY A 4 5.39 -12.68 29.09
N LEU A 5 5.91 -12.78 29.25
CA LEU A 5 6.39 -12.64 28.38
C LEU A 5 6.39 -13.01 27.44
N VAL A 6 6.10 -13.14 27.55
CA VAL A 6 5.97 -13.51 26.73
C VAL A 6 5.85 -13.49 25.90
N ALA A 7 5.53 -13.30 26.03
CA ALA A 7 5.41 -13.37 25.27
C ALA A 7 5.74 -13.20 24.53
N VAL A 8 5.67 -12.92 25.02
CA VAL A 8 6.15 -12.74 24.15
C VAL A 8 6.80 -13.16 23.51
N THR A 9 6.68 -13.33 24.06
CA THR A 9 7.55 -13.75 23.08
C THR A 9 7.09 -13.61 21.70
N ALA A 10 6.98 -12.51 21.21
CA ALA A 10 6.72 -12.37 19.82
C ALA A 10 7.61 -13.32 19.03
N SER A 11 7.03 -14.11 18.16
CA SER A 11 7.81 -14.98 17.30
C SER A 11 8.68 -14.13 16.38
N PRO A 12 9.78 -14.65 15.87
CA PRO A 12 10.58 -13.89 14.92
C PRO A 12 9.78 -13.40 13.71
N ALA A 13 8.78 -14.20 13.28
CA ALA A 13 7.94 -13.80 12.16
C ALA A 13 7.08 -12.59 12.51
N ASP A 14 6.53 -12.54 13.71
CA ASP A 14 5.73 -11.39 14.14
C ASP A 14 6.59 -10.15 14.29
N THR A 15 7.80 -10.29 14.81
CA THR A 15 8.73 -9.19 14.92
C THR A 15 9.09 -8.64 13.53
N ALA A 16 9.39 -9.54 12.59
CA ALA A 16 9.69 -9.13 11.22
C ALA A 16 8.50 -8.45 10.56
N SER A 17 7.28 -8.98 10.79
CA SER A 17 6.06 -8.38 10.23
C SER A 17 5.81 -6.99 10.79
N SER A 18 6.01 -6.80 12.09
CA SER A 18 5.79 -5.48 12.69
C SER A 18 6.82 -4.47 12.20
N GLY A 19 8.03 -4.91 11.81
CA GLY A 19 9.04 -4.03 11.24
C GLY A 19 8.74 -3.61 9.80
N ASN A 20 7.77 -4.24 9.15
CA ASN A 20 7.40 -3.97 7.76
C ASN A 20 5.96 -3.46 7.66
N VAL A 21 5.59 -2.54 8.52
CA VAL A 21 4.28 -1.90 8.46
C VAL A 21 4.43 -0.57 7.75
N VAL A 22 3.65 -0.37 6.70
CA VAL A 22 3.60 0.89 5.95
C VAL A 22 2.25 1.52 6.19
N SER A 23 2.24 2.69 6.81
CA SER A 23 1.04 3.49 6.97
C SER A 23 0.83 4.31 5.71
N VAL A 24 -0.39 4.31 5.19
CA VAL A 24 -0.74 5.06 3.99
C VAL A 24 -1.97 5.91 4.30
N ALA A 25 -1.91 7.18 3.94
CA ALA A 25 -3.07 8.06 4.02
C ALA A 25 -3.54 8.40 2.61
N LEU A 26 -4.84 8.38 2.42
CA LEU A 26 -5.48 8.77 1.17
C LEU A 26 -6.31 10.02 1.40
N VAL A 27 -6.11 11.02 0.58
CA VAL A 27 -6.95 12.22 0.50
C VAL A 27 -7.18 12.50 -0.98
N GLU A 28 -8.07 13.41 -1.33
CA GLU A 28 -8.21 13.87 -2.70
C GLU A 28 -7.10 14.89 -2.96
N TRP A 29 -6.18 14.71 -3.80
CA TRP A 29 -5.88 13.63 -4.76
C TRP A 29 -4.46 13.16 -4.51
N LYS A 30 -4.21 12.64 -3.34
CA LYS A 30 -2.88 12.20 -2.94
C LYS A 30 -2.93 10.85 -2.26
N LEU A 31 -1.86 10.11 -2.43
CA LEU A 31 -1.60 8.88 -1.69
C LEU A 31 -0.26 9.09 -1.00
N MET A 32 -0.28 9.06 0.33
CA MET A 32 0.90 9.44 1.13
C MET A 32 1.35 8.25 1.97
N PRO A 33 2.37 7.49 1.50
CA PRO A 33 2.94 6.43 2.33
C PRO A 33 3.88 7.03 3.38
N GLY A 34 3.91 6.42 4.55
CA GLY A 34 4.78 6.86 5.62
C GLY A 34 6.25 6.54 5.34
N GLN A 35 6.52 5.65 4.39
CA GLN A 35 7.88 5.35 3.94
C GLN A 35 7.83 4.89 2.50
N VAL A 36 8.93 5.09 1.78
CA VAL A 36 9.00 4.75 0.35
C VAL A 36 9.95 3.59 0.07
N THR A 37 10.60 3.09 1.10
CA THR A 37 11.47 1.91 1.02
C THR A 37 11.08 0.96 2.14
N VAL A 38 10.95 -0.32 1.81
CA VAL A 38 10.63 -1.37 2.78
C VAL A 38 11.56 -2.54 2.58
N ARG A 39 11.65 -3.38 3.61
CA ARG A 39 12.30 -4.67 3.48
C ARG A 39 11.39 -5.59 2.68
N ALA A 40 11.95 -6.25 1.66
CA ALA A 40 11.21 -7.26 0.90
C ALA A 40 10.77 -8.40 1.83
N GLY A 41 9.66 -9.02 1.48
CA GLY A 41 9.05 -10.09 2.26
C GLY A 41 7.64 -9.72 2.66
N ARG A 42 7.23 -10.11 3.85
CA ARG A 42 5.90 -9.78 4.32
C ARG A 42 5.80 -8.30 4.67
N VAL A 43 4.84 -7.64 4.09
CA VAL A 43 4.58 -6.21 4.31
C VAL A 43 3.10 -6.02 4.64
N SER A 44 2.81 -5.25 5.67
CA SER A 44 1.45 -4.87 6.02
C SER A 44 1.25 -3.40 5.70
N PHE A 45 0.29 -3.12 4.84
CA PHE A 45 -0.14 -1.76 4.57
C PHE A 45 -1.36 -1.46 5.43
N VAL A 46 -1.29 -0.38 6.19
CA VAL A 46 -2.43 0.14 6.94
C VAL A 46 -2.87 1.40 6.23
N VAL A 47 -3.99 1.29 5.53
CA VAL A 47 -4.45 2.34 4.61
C VAL A 47 -5.65 3.03 5.20
N ARG A 48 -5.51 4.32 5.48
CA ARG A 48 -6.58 5.13 6.04
C ARG A 48 -7.08 6.13 5.02
N ASN A 49 -8.39 6.19 4.87
CA ASN A 49 -9.02 7.16 3.99
C ASN A 49 -9.37 8.41 4.81
N ASP A 50 -8.55 9.43 4.69
CA ASP A 50 -8.75 10.73 5.32
C ASP A 50 -9.43 11.73 4.38
N GLY A 51 -9.89 11.25 3.23
CA GLY A 51 -10.58 12.06 2.25
C GLY A 51 -12.08 12.14 2.50
N THR A 52 -12.80 12.68 1.51
CA THR A 52 -14.24 12.91 1.60
C THR A 52 -15.04 11.94 0.75
N MET A 53 -14.40 11.13 -0.08
CA MET A 53 -15.06 10.13 -0.92
C MET A 53 -14.39 8.78 -0.72
N VAL A 54 -15.02 7.74 -1.28
CA VAL A 54 -14.45 6.40 -1.24
C VAL A 54 -13.19 6.36 -2.10
N HIS A 55 -12.21 5.59 -1.66
CA HIS A 55 -10.97 5.34 -2.41
C HIS A 55 -10.69 3.85 -2.45
N GLU A 56 -9.68 3.47 -3.25
CA GLU A 56 -9.17 2.11 -3.23
C GLU A 56 -7.64 2.16 -3.13
N PHE A 57 -7.03 1.01 -2.91
CA PHE A 57 -5.58 0.93 -2.78
C PHE A 57 -5.09 -0.27 -3.59
N VAL A 58 -4.18 -0.01 -4.51
CA VAL A 58 -3.62 -1.03 -5.39
C VAL A 58 -2.11 -1.03 -5.23
N VAL A 59 -1.53 -2.22 -5.12
CA VAL A 59 -0.08 -2.42 -5.12
C VAL A 59 0.28 -3.04 -6.46
N LEU A 60 1.05 -2.31 -7.24
CA LEU A 60 1.39 -2.68 -8.61
C LEU A 60 2.91 -2.77 -8.75
N ARG A 61 3.41 -3.92 -9.18
CA ARG A 61 4.83 -4.01 -9.52
C ARG A 61 5.05 -3.37 -10.88
N SER A 62 5.98 -2.43 -10.95
CA SER A 62 6.23 -1.72 -12.20
C SER A 62 7.60 -1.07 -12.19
N ASP A 63 8.32 -1.20 -13.31
CA ASP A 63 9.55 -0.47 -13.52
C ASP A 63 9.29 0.92 -14.10
N ARG A 64 8.04 1.22 -14.45
CA ARG A 64 7.67 2.55 -14.90
C ARG A 64 7.67 3.51 -13.73
N HIS A 65 7.95 4.76 -14.01
CA HIS A 65 7.82 5.81 -13.00
C HIS A 65 6.36 5.89 -12.54
N HIS A 66 6.15 6.21 -11.27
CA HIS A 66 4.80 6.19 -10.70
C HIS A 66 3.79 7.10 -11.41
N HIS A 67 4.26 8.15 -12.10
CA HIS A 67 3.37 9.03 -12.87
C HIS A 67 3.32 8.68 -14.37
N SER A 68 3.93 7.57 -14.77
CA SER A 68 4.04 7.20 -16.19
C SER A 68 3.39 5.85 -16.52
N LEU A 69 2.46 5.39 -15.69
CA LEU A 69 1.73 4.17 -16.00
C LEU A 69 0.85 4.40 -17.23
N LYS A 70 0.68 3.36 -18.02
CA LYS A 70 -0.28 3.41 -19.12
C LYS A 70 -1.68 3.63 -18.56
N VAL A 71 -2.46 4.44 -19.24
CA VAL A 71 -3.83 4.73 -18.86
C VAL A 71 -4.74 4.29 -19.99
N LYS A 72 -5.85 3.64 -19.66
CA LYS A 72 -6.86 3.26 -20.61
C LYS A 72 -8.23 3.42 -19.94
N GLY A 73 -9.13 4.15 -20.59
CA GLY A 73 -10.48 4.34 -20.07
C GLY A 73 -10.52 5.04 -18.72
N GLY A 74 -9.59 5.96 -18.44
CA GLY A 74 -9.57 6.72 -17.21
C GLY A 74 -8.97 5.99 -16.02
N ARG A 75 -8.34 4.83 -16.25
CA ARG A 75 -7.68 4.06 -15.20
C ARG A 75 -6.30 3.63 -15.64
N ALA A 76 -5.38 3.50 -14.69
CA ALA A 76 -4.09 2.90 -14.99
C ALA A 76 -4.26 1.43 -15.35
N VAL A 77 -3.48 0.96 -16.31
CA VAL A 77 -3.45 -0.47 -16.65
C VAL A 77 -2.71 -1.19 -15.53
N GLU A 78 -3.32 -2.23 -14.99
CA GLU A 78 -2.82 -2.90 -13.78
C GLU A 78 -1.96 -4.13 -14.07
N SER A 79 -1.10 -4.06 -15.07
CA SER A 79 -0.13 -5.13 -15.32
C SER A 79 0.82 -5.22 -14.12
N GLY A 80 0.99 -6.41 -13.57
CA GLY A 80 1.85 -6.60 -12.41
C GLY A 80 1.19 -6.33 -11.08
N ARG A 81 -0.12 -6.25 -11.02
CA ARG A 81 -0.82 -6.05 -9.76
C ARG A 81 -0.58 -7.21 -8.80
N LEU A 82 -0.16 -6.89 -7.58
CA LEU A 82 -0.03 -7.86 -6.51
C LEU A 82 -1.30 -7.97 -5.67
N ALA A 83 -1.94 -6.86 -5.38
CA ALA A 83 -3.09 -6.86 -4.47
C ALA A 83 -3.89 -5.57 -4.59
N ARG A 84 -5.09 -5.61 -4.07
CA ARG A 84 -6.02 -4.48 -4.06
C ARG A 84 -6.87 -4.51 -2.80
N ILE A 85 -7.14 -3.33 -2.24
CA ILE A 85 -8.28 -3.10 -1.36
C ILE A 85 -9.31 -2.36 -2.19
N ALA A 86 -10.41 -3.03 -2.54
CA ALA A 86 -11.33 -2.54 -3.55
C ALA A 86 -12.13 -1.31 -3.11
N ARG A 87 -12.34 -1.16 -1.80
CA ARG A 87 -13.24 -0.11 -1.32
C ARG A 87 -12.86 0.27 0.10
N ILE A 88 -12.48 1.52 0.29
CA ILE A 88 -12.13 2.07 1.59
C ILE A 88 -13.05 3.27 1.81
N PRO A 89 -14.13 3.12 2.59
CA PRO A 89 -15.03 4.24 2.85
C PRO A 89 -14.31 5.37 3.58
N ARG A 90 -14.79 6.58 3.39
CA ARG A 90 -14.22 7.75 4.07
C ARG A 90 -14.19 7.52 5.58
N GLY A 91 -13.15 7.98 6.22
CA GLY A 91 -13.01 7.91 7.67
C GLY A 91 -12.68 6.52 8.20
N THR A 92 -12.37 5.56 7.34
CA THR A 92 -12.05 4.20 7.77
C THR A 92 -10.61 3.85 7.42
N ALA A 93 -10.11 2.80 8.06
CA ALA A 93 -8.80 2.25 7.75
C ALA A 93 -8.94 0.75 7.49
N LYS A 94 -8.14 0.24 6.57
CA LYS A 94 -8.09 -1.18 6.25
C LYS A 94 -6.65 -1.64 6.17
N ARG A 95 -6.42 -2.91 6.48
CA ARG A 95 -5.09 -3.52 6.47
C ARG A 95 -5.00 -4.51 5.32
N LEU A 96 -3.87 -4.46 4.63
CA LEU A 96 -3.54 -5.40 3.56
C LEU A 96 -2.15 -5.95 3.84
N THR A 97 -2.05 -7.24 4.11
CA THR A 97 -0.78 -7.91 4.34
C THR A 97 -0.51 -8.84 3.17
N LEU A 98 0.68 -8.72 2.60
CA LEU A 98 1.06 -9.54 1.46
C LEU A 98 2.57 -9.70 1.40
N ARG A 99 3.01 -10.64 0.57
CA ARG A 99 4.42 -10.83 0.29
C ARG A 99 4.82 -9.91 -0.86
N VAL A 100 5.86 -9.11 -0.62
CA VAL A 100 6.36 -8.13 -1.59
C VAL A 100 7.78 -8.51 -1.95
N PRO A 101 8.01 -9.08 -3.14
CA PRO A 101 9.36 -9.40 -3.61
C PRO A 101 10.20 -8.14 -3.79
N PRO A 102 11.54 -8.27 -3.83
CA PRO A 102 12.38 -7.12 -4.14
C PRO A 102 12.00 -6.51 -5.48
N GLY A 103 11.95 -5.20 -5.55
CA GLY A 103 11.61 -4.51 -6.79
C GLY A 103 11.00 -3.15 -6.56
N ARG A 104 10.50 -2.58 -7.64
CA ARG A 104 9.84 -1.28 -7.65
C ARG A 104 8.34 -1.46 -7.78
N TYR A 105 7.62 -0.62 -7.06
CA TYR A 105 6.17 -0.71 -7.00
C TYR A 105 5.56 0.68 -7.12
N VAL A 106 4.34 0.70 -7.63
CA VAL A 106 3.49 1.88 -7.60
C VAL A 106 2.31 1.55 -6.71
N LEU A 107 2.05 2.43 -5.76
CA LEU A 107 0.86 2.42 -4.92
C LEU A 107 -0.10 3.43 -5.52
N LEU A 108 -1.35 3.05 -5.73
CA LEU A 108 -2.29 3.97 -6.36
C LEU A 108 -3.72 3.69 -5.93
N CYS A 109 -4.55 4.71 -6.07
CA CYS A 109 -5.99 4.57 -6.11
C CYS A 109 -6.40 4.55 -7.58
N ASN A 110 -7.05 3.49 -8.03
CA ASN A 110 -7.35 3.33 -9.45
C ASN A 110 -8.84 3.44 -9.78
N LEU A 111 -9.60 4.13 -8.95
CA LEU A 111 -10.95 4.52 -9.32
C LEU A 111 -10.86 5.49 -10.51
N LEU A 112 -11.92 5.55 -11.29
CA LEU A 112 -11.93 6.32 -12.53
C LEU A 112 -11.40 7.74 -12.32
N GLY A 113 -10.32 8.08 -13.03
CA GLY A 113 -9.71 9.39 -12.98
C GLY A 113 -8.81 9.67 -11.77
N HIS A 114 -8.79 8.84 -10.75
CA HIS A 114 -8.05 9.11 -9.52
C HIS A 114 -6.54 9.04 -9.74
N TYR A 115 -6.07 8.04 -10.48
CA TYR A 115 -4.65 7.97 -10.81
C TYR A 115 -4.20 9.22 -11.57
N GLN A 116 -4.95 9.62 -12.58
CA GLN A 116 -4.61 10.77 -13.40
C GLN A 116 -4.64 12.08 -12.61
N ALA A 117 -5.44 12.14 -11.55
CA ALA A 117 -5.50 13.30 -10.67
C ALA A 117 -4.29 13.38 -9.72
N GLY A 118 -3.45 12.33 -9.65
CA GLY A 118 -2.24 12.35 -8.85
C GLY A 118 -2.24 11.42 -7.65
N GLN A 119 -3.23 10.53 -7.54
CA GLN A 119 -3.36 9.68 -6.36
C GLN A 119 -2.52 8.42 -6.47
N PHE A 120 -1.21 8.59 -6.37
CA PHE A 120 -0.22 7.53 -6.50
C PHE A 120 1.07 7.89 -5.75
N ALA A 121 1.90 6.88 -5.51
CA ALA A 121 3.22 7.06 -4.93
C ALA A 121 4.10 5.88 -5.33
N SER A 122 5.41 6.04 -5.22
CA SER A 122 6.34 4.94 -5.47
C SER A 122 6.73 4.26 -4.17
N LEU A 123 7.10 2.98 -4.28
CA LEU A 123 7.60 2.18 -3.17
C LEU A 123 8.70 1.28 -3.72
N ARG A 124 9.75 1.11 -2.95
CA ARG A 124 10.83 0.19 -3.29
C ARG A 124 10.99 -0.84 -2.19
N ALA A 125 11.05 -2.10 -2.57
CA ALA A 125 11.35 -3.20 -1.66
C ALA A 125 12.75 -3.72 -1.96
N ARG A 126 13.54 -3.92 -0.92
CA ARG A 126 14.90 -4.44 -1.08
C ARG A 126 15.32 -5.35 0.06
#